data_79f3eabaf3fdbabfc6e5b3ccb65b5aff
#
_entry.id   79f3eabaf3fdbabfc6e5b3ccb65b5aff
#
_cell.length_a   1.000
_cell.length_b   1.000
_cell.length_c   1.000
_cell.angle_alpha   90.00
_cell.angle_beta   90.00
_cell.angle_gamma   90.00
#
_symmetry.space_group_name_H-M   'P 1'
#
loop_
_entity.id
_entity.type
_entity.pdbx_description
1 polymer ?
#
loop_
_entity_poly.entity_id
_entity_poly.type
_entity_poly.pdbx_seq_one_letter_code
_entity_poly.pdbx_strand_id
1 'polypeptide(L)'
;MSPFISLDELPQGSSVTFYDSSFFKRGSETITLPTPSEVLARPNFIQHPRAENMKLRIPAVFQELGLAVKHSDSTNTIISEGQCLWAVRRFLPKVPVPEVYGWTQENGIAFLYMEYIDGATLKDRWDSLTVTEKEGVCQELKTNITEISRLRQAPDDEFIGNISRRPLSDMVFTGTNFPPVGPFSSATELHDCMSNMFKWPAKVRQPDIDLADVLDPYRDMLPDDCAIHFTHADLNPVNIMVSKDSPCRVIAIIDWEQSGWYPAYWDFFKVEMTTKPGSEWQTEYLPKLLKEPDPDCCEAFYSYVNSYAP
;
A
#
# COMPACT_ATOMS: atom_id res chain seq x y z
N MET A 1 17.53 2.58 17.62
CA MET A 1 16.18 2.39 18.16
C MET A 1 15.20 2.40 17.01
N SER A 2 14.12 1.64 17.11
CA SER A 2 13.03 1.71 16.13
C SER A 2 12.28 3.03 16.31
N PRO A 3 11.95 3.75 15.22
CA PRO A 3 11.15 4.97 15.34
C PRO A 3 9.71 4.63 15.72
N PHE A 4 9.12 5.44 16.58
CA PHE A 4 7.70 5.38 16.92
C PHE A 4 6.96 6.52 16.24
N ILE A 5 5.71 6.29 15.89
CA ILE A 5 4.79 7.28 15.36
C ILE A 5 3.50 7.26 16.18
N SER A 6 3.02 8.44 16.54
CA SER A 6 1.71 8.64 17.14
C SER A 6 0.76 9.33 16.15
N LEU A 7 -0.55 9.18 16.37
CA LEU A 7 -1.56 9.73 15.46
C LEU A 7 -1.55 11.27 15.39
N ASP A 8 -1.15 11.93 16.47
CA ASP A 8 -1.07 13.39 16.57
C ASP A 8 0.14 13.98 15.82
N GLU A 9 1.14 13.15 15.48
CA GLU A 9 2.26 13.56 14.63
C GLU A 9 1.90 13.61 13.15
N LEU A 10 0.85 12.87 12.74
CA LEU A 10 0.43 12.85 11.34
C LEU A 10 -0.14 14.21 10.92
N PRO A 11 0.23 14.72 9.73
CA PRO A 11 -0.41 15.90 9.18
C PRO A 11 -1.90 15.66 8.99
N GLN A 12 -2.72 16.58 9.53
CA GLN A 12 -4.17 16.47 9.54
C GLN A 12 -4.82 17.53 8.66
N GLY A 13 -6.05 17.27 8.23
CA GLY A 13 -6.86 18.21 7.46
C GLY A 13 -7.12 17.79 6.02
N SER A 14 -8.15 18.39 5.44
CA SER A 14 -8.55 18.16 4.05
C SER A 14 -7.64 18.86 3.02
N SER A 15 -6.81 19.80 3.48
CA SER A 15 -5.82 20.49 2.66
C SER A 15 -4.56 20.76 3.48
N VAL A 16 -3.43 20.31 2.98
CA VAL A 16 -2.09 20.49 3.59
C VAL A 16 -1.10 20.82 2.49
N THR A 17 -0.21 21.79 2.73
CA THR A 17 0.88 22.13 1.81
C THR A 17 2.19 22.14 2.57
N PHE A 18 3.18 21.43 2.07
CA PHE A 18 4.52 21.34 2.66
C PHE A 18 5.46 22.36 1.99
N TYR A 19 5.40 23.60 2.43
CA TYR A 19 6.22 24.72 1.89
C TYR A 19 7.73 24.54 2.09
N ASP A 20 8.12 23.64 2.99
CA ASP A 20 9.51 23.24 3.23
C ASP A 20 9.99 22.09 2.32
N SER A 21 9.13 21.59 1.43
CA SER A 21 9.48 20.55 0.47
C SER A 21 10.43 21.04 -0.63
N SER A 22 11.05 20.08 -1.32
CA SER A 22 11.96 20.39 -2.44
C SER A 22 11.25 21.13 -3.57
N PHE A 23 9.96 20.89 -3.77
CA PHE A 23 9.17 21.57 -4.80
C PHE A 23 9.20 23.09 -4.65
N PHE A 24 8.89 23.59 -3.47
CA PHE A 24 8.87 25.05 -3.19
C PHE A 24 10.26 25.67 -3.04
N LYS A 25 11.28 24.86 -2.79
CA LYS A 25 12.67 25.34 -2.68
C LYS A 25 13.42 25.47 -4.00
N ARG A 26 12.86 24.95 -5.12
CA ARG A 26 13.56 24.93 -6.43
C ARG A 26 13.63 26.27 -7.16
N GLY A 27 12.82 27.26 -6.80
CA GLY A 27 12.67 28.50 -7.55
C GLY A 27 13.00 29.75 -6.76
N SER A 28 13.42 30.81 -7.47
CA SER A 28 13.54 32.16 -6.95
C SER A 28 12.22 32.94 -6.96
N GLU A 29 11.20 32.40 -7.66
CA GLU A 29 9.86 32.98 -7.78
C GLU A 29 8.85 32.10 -7.05
N THR A 30 7.68 32.68 -6.75
CA THR A 30 6.60 31.98 -6.04
C THR A 30 6.03 30.84 -6.92
N ILE A 31 6.57 29.63 -6.75
CA ILE A 31 6.04 28.45 -7.41
C ILE A 31 4.79 27.98 -6.67
N THR A 32 3.74 27.59 -7.39
CA THR A 32 2.47 27.07 -6.84
C THR A 32 2.16 25.69 -7.37
N LEU A 33 1.46 24.89 -6.57
CA LEU A 33 0.92 23.63 -7.06
C LEU A 33 -0.20 23.91 -8.09
N PRO A 34 -0.34 23.05 -9.13
CA PRO A 34 -1.47 23.13 -10.06
C PRO A 34 -2.81 23.05 -9.32
N THR A 35 -3.76 23.82 -9.77
CA THR A 35 -5.14 23.76 -9.24
C THR A 35 -5.80 22.42 -9.58
N PRO A 36 -6.80 21.98 -8.80
CA PRO A 36 -7.63 20.82 -9.14
C PRO A 36 -8.14 20.82 -10.58
N SER A 37 -8.57 21.96 -11.07
CA SER A 37 -9.06 22.13 -12.45
C SER A 37 -7.95 21.87 -13.50
N GLU A 38 -6.74 22.35 -13.26
CA GLU A 38 -5.58 22.10 -14.14
C GLU A 38 -5.18 20.62 -14.11
N VAL A 39 -5.24 19.97 -12.93
CA VAL A 39 -4.97 18.52 -12.80
C VAL A 39 -6.00 17.71 -13.61
N LEU A 40 -7.29 18.01 -13.47
CA LEU A 40 -8.36 17.30 -14.17
C LEU A 40 -8.35 17.55 -15.70
N ALA A 41 -7.85 18.71 -16.13
CA ALA A 41 -7.71 19.05 -17.55
C ALA A 41 -6.48 18.38 -18.21
N ARG A 42 -5.54 17.82 -17.42
CA ARG A 42 -4.34 17.19 -17.93
C ARG A 42 -4.68 15.85 -18.60
N PRO A 43 -4.33 15.62 -19.87
CA PRO A 43 -4.56 14.32 -20.49
C PRO A 43 -3.73 13.24 -19.78
N ASN A 44 -4.35 12.10 -19.49
CA ASN A 44 -3.64 10.95 -18.97
C ASN A 44 -2.74 10.37 -20.07
N PHE A 45 -1.43 10.58 -19.97
CA PHE A 45 -0.47 10.16 -21.00
C PHE A 45 -0.19 8.65 -21.03
N ILE A 46 -0.63 7.90 -20.02
CA ILE A 46 -0.43 6.46 -19.99
C ILE A 46 -1.66 5.81 -20.63
N GLN A 47 -1.59 5.54 -21.94
CA GLN A 47 -2.52 4.62 -22.59
C GLN A 47 -2.21 3.18 -22.12
N HIS A 48 -2.75 2.81 -20.97
CA HIS A 48 -2.70 1.41 -20.55
C HIS A 48 -3.86 0.68 -21.25
N PRO A 49 -3.61 -0.43 -21.99
CA PRO A 49 -4.66 -1.15 -22.73
C PRO A 49 -5.83 -1.64 -21.88
N ARG A 50 -5.65 -1.71 -20.54
CA ARG A 50 -6.68 -2.09 -19.56
C ARG A 50 -7.29 -0.90 -18.80
N ALA A 51 -6.86 0.33 -19.07
CA ALA A 51 -7.33 1.52 -18.35
C ALA A 51 -8.83 1.78 -18.56
N GLU A 52 -9.40 1.38 -19.68
CA GLU A 52 -10.84 1.53 -19.96
C GLU A 52 -11.71 0.59 -19.11
N ASN A 53 -11.18 -0.58 -18.72
CA ASN A 53 -11.94 -1.62 -17.98
C ASN A 53 -11.61 -1.69 -16.49
N MET A 54 -10.50 -1.13 -16.07
CA MET A 54 -10.11 -0.97 -14.67
C MET A 54 -10.06 0.53 -14.38
N LYS A 55 -10.72 1.00 -13.32
CA LYS A 55 -10.60 2.37 -12.80
C LYS A 55 -9.16 2.58 -12.24
N LEU A 56 -8.16 2.40 -13.09
CA LEU A 56 -6.77 2.65 -12.74
C LEU A 56 -6.62 4.14 -12.45
N ARG A 57 -6.22 4.46 -11.24
CA ARG A 57 -5.94 5.82 -10.78
C ARG A 57 -4.58 6.28 -11.31
N ILE A 58 -4.51 6.52 -12.63
CA ILE A 58 -3.28 6.99 -13.27
C ILE A 58 -3.03 8.43 -12.84
N PRO A 59 -1.86 8.75 -12.23
CA PRO A 59 -1.53 10.11 -11.84
C PRO A 59 -1.47 11.06 -13.04
N ALA A 60 -1.93 12.29 -12.86
CA ALA A 60 -1.62 13.37 -13.79
C ALA A 60 -0.14 13.76 -13.62
N VAL A 61 0.64 13.74 -14.70
CA VAL A 61 2.08 14.02 -14.65
C VAL A 61 2.37 15.41 -15.22
N PHE A 62 3.10 16.21 -14.46
CA PHE A 62 3.65 17.51 -14.81
C PHE A 62 5.18 17.39 -14.78
N GLN A 63 5.71 16.75 -15.86
CA GLN A 63 7.13 16.40 -15.92
C GLN A 63 8.02 17.64 -15.84
N GLU A 64 7.59 18.74 -16.45
CA GLU A 64 8.26 20.04 -16.40
C GLU A 64 8.40 20.61 -14.99
N LEU A 65 7.51 20.21 -14.08
CA LEU A 65 7.52 20.58 -12.68
C LEU A 65 8.11 19.50 -11.78
N GLY A 66 8.48 18.34 -12.32
CA GLY A 66 8.89 17.18 -11.51
C GLY A 66 7.78 16.73 -10.56
N LEU A 67 6.52 16.80 -11.00
CA LEU A 67 5.33 16.60 -10.16
C LEU A 67 4.42 15.53 -10.74
N ALA A 68 3.93 14.65 -9.88
CA ALA A 68 2.84 13.72 -10.16
C ALA A 68 1.68 14.01 -9.19
N VAL A 69 0.44 13.92 -9.69
CA VAL A 69 -0.76 14.17 -8.89
C VAL A 69 -1.73 12.99 -9.02
N LYS A 70 -1.91 12.23 -7.94
CA LYS A 70 -3.01 11.26 -7.83
C LYS A 70 -4.28 11.97 -7.41
N HIS A 71 -5.43 11.54 -7.92
CA HIS A 71 -6.72 12.06 -7.49
C HIS A 71 -7.81 10.98 -7.48
N SER A 72 -8.76 11.08 -6.55
CA SER A 72 -9.88 10.13 -6.43
C SER A 72 -11.01 10.71 -5.57
N ASP A 73 -12.22 10.22 -5.80
CA ASP A 73 -13.38 10.37 -4.93
C ASP A 73 -13.25 9.59 -3.60
N SER A 74 -12.37 8.58 -3.55
CA SER A 74 -11.97 7.92 -2.31
C SER A 74 -11.02 8.81 -1.50
N THR A 75 -11.52 9.92 -0.97
CA THR A 75 -10.72 10.98 -0.36
C THR A 75 -9.87 10.50 0.81
N ASN A 76 -10.40 9.59 1.64
CA ASN A 76 -9.66 9.03 2.77
C ASN A 76 -8.44 8.21 2.32
N THR A 77 -8.56 7.45 1.23
CA THR A 77 -7.46 6.65 0.68
C THR A 77 -6.33 7.54 0.19
N ILE A 78 -6.66 8.60 -0.57
CA ILE A 78 -5.66 9.56 -1.09
C ILE A 78 -4.93 10.29 0.04
N ILE A 79 -5.67 10.77 1.05
CA ILE A 79 -5.06 11.45 2.20
C ILE A 79 -4.21 10.47 3.01
N SER A 80 -4.68 9.23 3.23
CA SER A 80 -3.91 8.20 3.93
C SER A 80 -2.62 7.85 3.20
N GLU A 81 -2.64 7.75 1.86
CA GLU A 81 -1.42 7.56 1.06
C GLU A 81 -0.42 8.71 1.28
N GLY A 82 -0.90 9.97 1.25
CA GLY A 82 -0.06 11.12 1.54
C GLY A 82 0.54 11.09 2.94
N GLN A 83 -0.22 10.66 3.94
CA GLN A 83 0.25 10.48 5.32
C GLN A 83 1.28 9.34 5.42
N CYS A 84 1.09 8.22 4.72
CA CYS A 84 2.05 7.11 4.67
C CYS A 84 3.39 7.57 4.07
N LEU A 85 3.37 8.21 2.90
CA LEU A 85 4.57 8.75 2.25
C LEU A 85 5.30 9.76 3.14
N TRP A 86 4.56 10.68 3.77
CA TRP A 86 5.13 11.65 4.70
C TRP A 86 5.78 10.96 5.90
N ALA A 87 5.10 9.97 6.50
CA ALA A 87 5.62 9.24 7.66
C ALA A 87 6.87 8.43 7.32
N VAL A 88 6.87 7.70 6.20
CA VAL A 88 8.04 6.92 5.75
C VAL A 88 9.21 7.86 5.52
N ARG A 89 9.03 8.96 4.80
CA ARG A 89 10.10 9.93 4.55
C ARG A 89 10.64 10.57 5.84
N ARG A 90 9.77 10.84 6.80
CA ARG A 90 10.11 11.47 8.08
C ARG A 90 10.85 10.54 9.03
N PHE A 91 10.35 9.31 9.18
CA PHE A 91 10.82 8.38 10.21
C PHE A 91 11.79 7.32 9.67
N LEU A 92 11.75 7.04 8.37
CA LEU A 92 12.54 6.02 7.68
C LEU A 92 13.29 6.61 6.48
N PRO A 93 14.16 7.62 6.66
CA PRO A 93 14.74 8.41 5.57
C PRO A 93 15.63 7.61 4.61
N LYS A 94 15.93 6.35 4.91
CA LYS A 94 16.66 5.45 4.03
C LYS A 94 15.77 4.72 3.03
N VAL A 95 14.46 4.66 3.29
CA VAL A 95 13.50 4.04 2.38
C VAL A 95 13.15 5.06 1.29
N PRO A 96 13.46 4.77 0.02
CA PRO A 96 13.19 5.70 -1.06
C PRO A 96 11.69 5.73 -1.36
N VAL A 97 11.06 6.89 -1.20
CA VAL A 97 9.65 7.14 -1.51
C VAL A 97 9.50 8.53 -2.14
N PRO A 98 8.48 8.77 -2.96
CA PRO A 98 8.18 10.11 -3.47
C PRO A 98 8.02 11.13 -2.33
N GLU A 99 8.58 12.31 -2.49
CA GLU A 99 8.31 13.42 -1.57
C GLU A 99 6.88 13.94 -1.76
N VAL A 100 6.14 14.09 -0.66
CA VAL A 100 4.81 14.69 -0.68
C VAL A 100 4.95 16.21 -0.64
N TYR A 101 4.30 16.91 -1.56
CA TYR A 101 4.26 18.36 -1.63
C TYR A 101 3.01 18.94 -1.01
N GLY A 102 1.95 18.14 -0.92
CA GLY A 102 0.70 18.49 -0.29
C GLY A 102 -0.46 17.62 -0.77
N TRP A 103 -1.61 17.86 -0.18
CA TRP A 103 -2.89 17.35 -0.69
C TRP A 103 -3.98 18.39 -0.49
N THR A 104 -5.02 18.31 -1.30
CA THR A 104 -6.22 19.13 -1.15
C THR A 104 -7.46 18.34 -1.51
N GLN A 105 -8.60 18.72 -0.94
CA GLN A 105 -9.89 18.17 -1.28
C GLN A 105 -10.77 19.27 -1.84
N GLU A 106 -11.35 19.03 -3.02
CA GLU A 106 -12.26 19.94 -3.68
C GLU A 106 -13.39 19.16 -4.36
N ASN A 107 -14.64 19.58 -4.18
CA ASN A 107 -15.84 19.00 -4.80
C ASN A 107 -15.94 17.46 -4.62
N GLY A 108 -15.55 16.93 -3.47
CA GLY A 108 -15.59 15.50 -3.16
C GLY A 108 -14.46 14.68 -3.75
N ILE A 109 -13.47 15.31 -4.40
CA ILE A 109 -12.27 14.68 -4.95
C ILE A 109 -11.08 15.14 -4.12
N ALA A 110 -10.21 14.19 -3.73
CA ALA A 110 -8.91 14.50 -3.13
C ALA A 110 -7.80 14.41 -4.18
N PHE A 111 -6.81 15.29 -4.04
CA PHE A 111 -5.64 15.41 -4.91
C PHE A 111 -4.38 15.32 -4.06
N LEU A 112 -3.49 14.36 -4.35
CA LEU A 112 -2.20 14.19 -3.69
C LEU A 112 -1.09 14.61 -4.65
N TYR A 113 -0.38 15.67 -4.28
CA TYR A 113 0.75 16.23 -5.02
C TYR A 113 2.05 15.66 -4.48
N MET A 114 2.83 15.01 -5.33
CA MET A 114 4.06 14.33 -4.93
C MET A 114 5.12 14.40 -6.03
N GLU A 115 6.33 14.05 -5.66
CA GLU A 115 7.47 13.96 -6.58
C GLU A 115 7.18 13.00 -7.75
N TYR A 116 7.46 13.48 -8.97
CA TYR A 116 7.51 12.59 -10.13
C TYR A 116 8.84 11.85 -10.14
N ILE A 117 8.78 10.53 -10.10
CA ILE A 117 9.96 9.66 -10.14
C ILE A 117 10.31 9.34 -11.60
N ASP A 118 11.40 9.90 -12.10
CA ASP A 118 11.89 9.61 -13.45
C ASP A 118 12.66 8.28 -13.48
N GLY A 119 11.94 7.19 -13.58
CA GLY A 119 12.44 5.83 -13.60
C GLY A 119 11.63 4.94 -14.54
N ALA A 120 11.80 3.64 -14.37
CA ALA A 120 10.95 2.61 -14.94
C ALA A 120 10.45 1.70 -13.83
N THR A 121 9.34 1.00 -14.03
CA THR A 121 8.91 -0.01 -13.05
C THR A 121 9.85 -1.22 -13.10
N LEU A 122 10.04 -1.87 -11.96
CA LEU A 122 10.82 -3.11 -11.92
C LEU A 122 10.20 -4.17 -12.86
N LYS A 123 8.88 -4.19 -12.97
CA LYS A 123 8.17 -5.08 -13.91
C LYS A 123 8.61 -4.86 -15.35
N ASP A 124 8.69 -3.60 -15.79
CA ASP A 124 9.06 -3.26 -17.17
C ASP A 124 10.54 -3.55 -17.47
N ARG A 125 11.40 -3.50 -16.42
CA ARG A 125 12.83 -3.74 -16.56
C ARG A 125 13.22 -5.21 -16.33
N TRP A 126 12.40 -6.02 -15.64
CA TRP A 126 12.78 -7.32 -15.09
C TRP A 126 13.45 -8.26 -16.09
N ASP A 127 12.82 -8.43 -17.26
CA ASP A 127 13.33 -9.36 -18.29
C ASP A 127 14.64 -8.90 -18.94
N SER A 128 14.96 -7.61 -18.82
CA SER A 128 16.21 -7.03 -19.39
C SER A 128 17.37 -7.01 -18.36
N LEU A 129 17.10 -7.28 -17.10
CA LEU A 129 18.11 -7.25 -16.04
C LEU A 129 18.97 -8.53 -16.05
N THR A 130 20.28 -8.35 -15.83
CA THR A 130 21.17 -9.47 -15.54
C THR A 130 20.85 -10.09 -14.18
N VAL A 131 21.27 -11.34 -13.95
CA VAL A 131 21.11 -12.02 -12.64
C VAL A 131 21.70 -11.18 -11.52
N THR A 132 22.90 -10.61 -11.73
CA THR A 132 23.57 -9.76 -10.73
C THR A 132 22.76 -8.50 -10.41
N GLU A 133 22.14 -7.88 -11.41
CA GLU A 133 21.27 -6.70 -11.17
C GLU A 133 19.98 -7.09 -10.43
N LYS A 134 19.35 -8.21 -10.80
CA LYS A 134 18.17 -8.74 -10.08
C LYS A 134 18.50 -9.00 -8.61
N GLU A 135 19.63 -9.65 -8.33
CA GLU A 135 20.09 -9.89 -6.96
C GLU A 135 20.38 -8.59 -6.20
N GLY A 136 21.01 -7.62 -6.84
CA GLY A 136 21.28 -6.30 -6.26
C GLY A 136 19.99 -5.56 -5.89
N VAL A 137 19.03 -5.51 -6.80
CA VAL A 137 17.70 -4.89 -6.57
C VAL A 137 16.96 -5.61 -5.42
N CYS A 138 16.99 -6.95 -5.40
CA CYS A 138 16.36 -7.71 -4.31
C CYS A 138 17.03 -7.46 -2.96
N GLN A 139 18.35 -7.34 -2.90
CA GLN A 139 19.03 -6.99 -1.66
C GLN A 139 18.64 -5.59 -1.16
N GLU A 140 18.48 -4.62 -2.04
CA GLU A 140 18.01 -3.28 -1.70
C GLU A 140 16.55 -3.33 -1.20
N LEU A 141 15.67 -4.06 -1.89
CA LEU A 141 14.28 -4.24 -1.47
C LEU A 141 14.18 -4.91 -0.11
N LYS A 142 14.93 -5.97 0.14
CA LYS A 142 14.98 -6.62 1.46
C LYS A 142 15.37 -5.64 2.56
N THR A 143 16.36 -4.79 2.29
CA THR A 143 16.77 -3.74 3.21
C THR A 143 15.65 -2.74 3.46
N ASN A 144 14.97 -2.29 2.41
CA ASN A 144 13.85 -1.35 2.52
C ASN A 144 12.67 -1.95 3.29
N ILE A 145 12.28 -3.20 3.01
CA ILE A 145 11.21 -3.92 3.72
C ILE A 145 11.55 -4.04 5.22
N THR A 146 12.81 -4.40 5.52
CA THR A 146 13.29 -4.47 6.90
C THR A 146 13.23 -3.12 7.60
N GLU A 147 13.58 -2.02 6.92
CA GLU A 147 13.48 -0.68 7.49
C GLU A 147 12.00 -0.26 7.67
N ILE A 148 11.12 -0.55 6.72
CA ILE A 148 9.66 -0.28 6.82
C ILE A 148 9.09 -0.97 8.06
N SER A 149 9.42 -2.26 8.27
CA SER A 149 8.94 -3.02 9.42
C SER A 149 9.51 -2.55 10.78
N ARG A 150 10.44 -1.59 10.79
CA ARG A 150 10.95 -0.97 12.03
C ARG A 150 10.10 0.17 12.55
N LEU A 151 9.25 0.77 11.73
CA LEU A 151 8.28 1.73 12.21
C LEU A 151 7.36 1.05 13.23
N ARG A 152 7.07 1.71 14.34
CA ARG A 152 6.24 1.17 15.41
C ARG A 152 5.15 2.16 15.79
N GLN A 153 4.05 1.64 16.28
CA GLN A 153 3.04 2.40 17.01
C GLN A 153 3.48 2.64 18.46
N ALA A 154 2.84 3.58 19.13
CA ALA A 154 3.02 3.72 20.57
C ALA A 154 2.59 2.40 21.28
N PRO A 155 3.38 1.87 22.25
CA PRO A 155 3.15 0.53 22.82
C PRO A 155 1.75 0.33 23.44
N ASP A 156 1.17 1.40 23.99
CA ASP A 156 -0.15 1.35 24.65
C ASP A 156 -1.32 1.67 23.71
N ASP A 157 -1.05 1.82 22.39
CA ASP A 157 -2.04 2.25 21.41
C ASP A 157 -1.92 1.47 20.09
N GLU A 158 -1.50 0.20 20.15
CA GLU A 158 -1.41 -0.67 18.98
C GLU A 158 -2.79 -0.99 18.41
N PHE A 159 -2.87 -0.99 17.07
CA PHE A 159 -4.07 -1.32 16.33
C PHE A 159 -3.73 -1.90 14.94
N ILE A 160 -4.69 -2.55 14.29
CA ILE A 160 -4.65 -2.93 12.88
C ILE A 160 -5.62 -2.02 12.12
N GLY A 161 -5.11 -1.31 11.11
CA GLY A 161 -5.86 -0.31 10.37
C GLY A 161 -4.94 0.50 9.47
N ASN A 162 -5.48 1.48 8.74
CA ASN A 162 -4.62 2.40 8.01
C ASN A 162 -3.80 3.30 8.96
N ILE A 163 -2.84 4.06 8.43
CA ILE A 163 -1.91 4.85 9.26
C ILE A 163 -2.63 5.85 10.19
N SER A 164 -3.82 6.31 9.85
CA SER A 164 -4.61 7.28 10.64
C SER A 164 -5.71 6.63 11.48
N ARG A 165 -5.57 5.34 11.81
CA ARG A 165 -6.51 4.54 12.61
C ARG A 165 -7.93 4.52 12.05
N ARG A 166 -8.03 4.36 10.73
CA ARG A 166 -9.29 4.15 10.02
C ARG A 166 -9.33 2.74 9.44
N PRO A 167 -10.48 2.31 8.88
CA PRO A 167 -10.57 1.05 8.16
C PRO A 167 -9.44 0.84 7.15
N LEU A 168 -9.08 -0.41 6.94
CA LEU A 168 -8.10 -0.83 5.96
C LEU A 168 -8.57 -0.52 4.54
N SER A 169 -7.66 -0.02 3.70
CA SER A 169 -7.91 0.24 2.27
C SER A 169 -7.44 -0.92 1.39
N ASP A 170 -7.11 -2.06 1.99
CA ASP A 170 -6.59 -3.23 1.28
C ASP A 170 -7.62 -3.82 0.32
N MET A 171 -7.17 -4.19 -0.89
CA MET A 171 -8.02 -4.77 -1.92
C MET A 171 -8.65 -6.11 -1.51
N VAL A 172 -8.08 -6.82 -0.56
CA VAL A 172 -8.68 -8.04 0.04
C VAL A 172 -10.06 -7.74 0.64
N PHE A 173 -10.26 -6.54 1.16
CA PHE A 173 -11.50 -6.10 1.81
C PHE A 173 -12.32 -5.13 0.96
N THR A 174 -11.67 -4.36 0.09
CA THR A 174 -12.35 -3.39 -0.78
C THR A 174 -12.88 -4.08 -2.05
N GLY A 175 -14.05 -3.67 -2.51
CA GLY A 175 -14.72 -4.32 -3.66
C GLY A 175 -15.58 -5.52 -3.26
N THR A 176 -15.64 -5.86 -1.97
CA THR A 176 -16.59 -6.82 -1.41
C THR A 176 -17.89 -6.09 -1.03
N ASN A 177 -18.97 -6.87 -0.82
CA ASN A 177 -20.25 -6.34 -0.30
C ASN A 177 -20.23 -6.12 1.23
N PHE A 178 -19.05 -6.18 1.85
CA PHE A 178 -18.88 -5.96 3.28
C PHE A 178 -18.68 -4.49 3.62
N PRO A 179 -19.06 -4.07 4.84
CA PRO A 179 -18.73 -2.75 5.35
C PRO A 179 -17.21 -2.55 5.47
N PRO A 180 -16.72 -1.31 5.59
CA PRO A 180 -15.30 -1.04 5.82
C PRO A 180 -14.73 -1.86 6.99
N VAL A 181 -13.58 -2.51 6.78
CA VAL A 181 -12.95 -3.45 7.69
C VAL A 181 -11.93 -2.76 8.59
N GLY A 182 -12.12 -2.85 9.91
CA GLY A 182 -11.27 -2.22 10.93
C GLY A 182 -11.69 -0.79 11.31
N PRO A 183 -10.88 -0.05 12.11
CA PRO A 183 -9.66 -0.55 12.75
C PRO A 183 -9.94 -1.59 13.83
N PHE A 184 -8.95 -2.45 14.11
CA PHE A 184 -9.05 -3.51 15.15
C PHE A 184 -8.02 -3.28 16.23
N SER A 185 -8.31 -3.74 17.46
CA SER A 185 -7.40 -3.65 18.60
C SER A 185 -6.39 -4.80 18.67
N SER A 186 -6.56 -5.87 17.88
CA SER A 186 -5.69 -7.04 17.88
C SER A 186 -5.77 -7.83 16.57
N ALA A 187 -4.80 -8.75 16.37
CA ALA A 187 -4.85 -9.72 15.30
C ALA A 187 -6.08 -10.65 15.43
N THR A 188 -6.45 -11.03 16.64
CA THR A 188 -7.65 -11.84 16.92
C THR A 188 -8.90 -11.20 16.32
N GLU A 189 -9.13 -9.90 16.56
CA GLU A 189 -10.31 -9.20 16.04
C GLU A 189 -10.32 -9.17 14.48
N LEU A 190 -9.16 -8.97 13.86
CA LEU A 190 -9.05 -9.05 12.38
C LEU A 190 -9.39 -10.46 11.92
N HIS A 191 -8.83 -11.51 12.53
CA HIS A 191 -9.05 -12.90 12.14
C HIS A 191 -10.50 -13.32 12.35
N ASP A 192 -11.13 -12.86 13.43
CA ASP A 192 -12.56 -13.09 13.68
C ASP A 192 -13.42 -12.38 12.61
N CYS A 193 -13.04 -11.18 12.21
CA CYS A 193 -13.69 -10.49 11.10
C CYS A 193 -13.55 -11.28 9.79
N MET A 194 -12.36 -11.79 9.47
CA MET A 194 -12.13 -12.63 8.28
C MET A 194 -12.97 -13.91 8.32
N SER A 195 -13.05 -14.58 9.46
CA SER A 195 -13.91 -15.73 9.69
C SER A 195 -15.39 -15.40 9.49
N ASN A 196 -15.86 -14.28 10.02
CA ASN A 196 -17.24 -13.85 9.85
C ASN A 196 -17.56 -13.52 8.36
N MET A 197 -16.63 -12.95 7.63
CA MET A 197 -16.78 -12.71 6.20
C MET A 197 -16.88 -14.05 5.44
N PHE A 198 -16.06 -15.03 5.79
CA PHE A 198 -16.10 -16.38 5.23
C PHE A 198 -17.46 -17.08 5.47
N LYS A 199 -18.02 -16.91 6.66
CA LYS A 199 -19.31 -17.51 7.06
C LYS A 199 -20.52 -16.75 6.50
N TRP A 200 -20.34 -15.51 6.04
CA TRP A 200 -21.44 -14.63 5.60
C TRP A 200 -22.35 -15.21 4.52
N PRO A 201 -21.87 -15.95 3.50
CA PRO A 201 -22.74 -16.60 2.52
C PRO A 201 -23.74 -17.57 3.13
N ALA A 202 -23.42 -18.22 4.26
CA ALA A 202 -24.38 -19.05 4.99
C ALA A 202 -25.49 -18.20 5.63
N LYS A 203 -25.13 -17.05 6.22
CA LYS A 203 -26.08 -16.08 6.79
C LYS A 203 -27.03 -15.52 5.74
N VAL A 204 -26.54 -15.26 4.52
CA VAL A 204 -27.37 -14.77 3.41
C VAL A 204 -28.39 -15.83 2.98
N ARG A 205 -27.99 -17.11 2.94
CA ARG A 205 -28.89 -18.23 2.58
C ARG A 205 -29.87 -18.57 3.69
N GLN A 206 -29.50 -18.43 4.94
CA GLN A 206 -30.28 -18.75 6.13
C GLN A 206 -30.19 -17.56 7.11
N PRO A 207 -31.06 -16.53 6.99
CA PRO A 207 -30.95 -15.31 7.79
C PRO A 207 -31.01 -15.52 9.31
N ASP A 208 -31.63 -16.60 9.77
CA ASP A 208 -31.79 -16.93 11.20
C ASP A 208 -30.62 -17.72 11.79
N ILE A 209 -29.66 -18.21 10.94
CA ILE A 209 -28.50 -18.95 11.44
C ILE A 209 -27.61 -18.06 12.29
N ASP A 210 -27.13 -18.59 13.41
CA ASP A 210 -26.04 -17.94 14.13
C ASP A 210 -24.71 -18.23 13.41
N LEU A 211 -23.88 -17.19 13.21
CA LEU A 211 -22.55 -17.37 12.61
C LEU A 211 -21.64 -18.26 13.48
N ALA A 212 -21.91 -18.35 14.78
CA ALA A 212 -21.19 -19.27 15.67
C ALA A 212 -21.44 -20.74 15.31
N ASP A 213 -22.60 -21.07 14.76
CA ASP A 213 -22.96 -22.44 14.35
C ASP A 213 -22.44 -22.80 12.96
N VAL A 214 -21.91 -21.85 12.21
CA VAL A 214 -21.33 -22.09 10.87
C VAL A 214 -19.90 -22.60 11.03
N LEU A 215 -19.62 -23.80 10.50
CA LEU A 215 -18.30 -24.39 10.54
C LEU A 215 -17.26 -23.50 9.81
N ASP A 216 -16.18 -23.23 10.50
CA ASP A 216 -15.00 -22.59 9.96
C ASP A 216 -13.76 -23.40 10.36
N PRO A 217 -13.20 -24.19 9.46
CA PRO A 217 -12.03 -25.02 9.79
C PRO A 217 -10.72 -24.24 9.80
N TYR A 218 -10.72 -22.96 9.38
CA TYR A 218 -9.51 -22.19 9.13
C TYR A 218 -9.15 -21.20 10.25
N ARG A 219 -10.13 -20.84 11.12
CA ARG A 219 -9.92 -19.76 12.10
C ARG A 219 -8.75 -20.04 13.05
N ASP A 220 -8.62 -21.27 13.52
CA ASP A 220 -7.57 -21.67 14.46
C ASP A 220 -6.18 -21.83 13.79
N MET A 221 -6.11 -21.76 12.47
CA MET A 221 -4.88 -21.80 11.69
C MET A 221 -4.22 -20.42 11.59
N LEU A 222 -4.92 -19.34 11.91
CA LEU A 222 -4.35 -17.99 11.92
C LEU A 222 -3.70 -17.66 13.26
N PRO A 223 -2.46 -17.11 13.27
CA PRO A 223 -1.71 -16.85 14.52
C PRO A 223 -2.18 -15.56 15.19
N ASP A 224 -2.95 -15.66 16.26
CA ASP A 224 -3.49 -14.50 17.01
C ASP A 224 -2.40 -13.72 17.77
N ASP A 225 -1.25 -14.32 18.03
CA ASP A 225 -0.09 -13.73 18.70
C ASP A 225 0.95 -13.13 17.76
N CYS A 226 0.60 -12.97 16.48
CA CYS A 226 1.51 -12.41 15.49
C CYS A 226 1.80 -10.92 15.76
N ALA A 227 3.04 -10.50 15.46
CA ALA A 227 3.41 -9.09 15.57
C ALA A 227 2.66 -8.24 14.53
N ILE A 228 2.38 -6.98 14.89
CA ILE A 228 1.79 -5.99 14.00
C ILE A 228 2.93 -5.14 13.42
N HIS A 229 3.00 -5.06 12.09
CA HIS A 229 4.00 -4.29 11.37
C HIS A 229 3.36 -3.20 10.51
N PHE A 230 4.07 -2.08 10.35
CA PHE A 230 3.77 -1.17 9.26
C PHE A 230 4.13 -1.84 7.93
N THR A 231 3.19 -1.87 7.02
CA THR A 231 3.18 -2.74 5.85
C THR A 231 2.78 -1.94 4.63
N HIS A 232 3.46 -2.12 3.51
CA HIS A 232 3.08 -1.50 2.25
C HIS A 232 1.77 -2.07 1.70
N ALA A 233 1.59 -3.38 1.86
CA ALA A 233 0.43 -4.17 1.45
C ALA A 233 0.18 -4.21 -0.08
N ASP A 234 1.15 -3.77 -0.92
CA ASP A 234 1.11 -3.92 -2.38
C ASP A 234 2.52 -3.84 -3.02
N LEU A 235 3.49 -4.56 -2.45
CA LEU A 235 4.91 -4.56 -2.89
C LEU A 235 5.15 -5.41 -4.15
N ASN A 236 4.33 -5.26 -5.18
CA ASN A 236 4.58 -5.94 -6.44
C ASN A 236 5.55 -5.15 -7.35
N PRO A 237 6.16 -5.79 -8.39
CA PRO A 237 7.16 -5.14 -9.24
C PRO A 237 6.68 -3.89 -10.00
N VAL A 238 5.38 -3.64 -10.11
CA VAL A 238 4.86 -2.41 -10.75
C VAL A 238 4.97 -1.20 -9.82
N ASN A 239 5.01 -1.42 -8.51
CA ASN A 239 5.10 -0.38 -7.49
C ASN A 239 6.54 -0.10 -7.03
N ILE A 240 7.51 -0.75 -7.66
CA ILE A 240 8.94 -0.56 -7.41
C ILE A 240 9.54 0.18 -8.60
N MET A 241 9.95 1.42 -8.38
CA MET A 241 10.64 2.23 -9.39
C MET A 241 12.13 1.98 -9.32
N VAL A 242 12.72 1.73 -10.49
CA VAL A 242 14.16 1.48 -10.63
C VAL A 242 14.80 2.45 -11.62
N SER A 243 16.12 2.65 -11.49
CA SER A 243 16.88 3.48 -12.40
C SER A 243 16.83 2.94 -13.84
N LYS A 244 16.88 3.85 -14.80
CA LYS A 244 16.97 3.51 -16.24
C LYS A 244 18.36 3.01 -16.63
N ASP A 245 19.37 3.43 -15.88
CA ASP A 245 20.78 3.13 -16.15
C ASP A 245 21.22 1.84 -15.42
N SER A 246 22.39 1.33 -15.83
CA SER A 246 23.11 0.24 -15.16
C SER A 246 24.23 0.81 -14.25
N PRO A 247 24.45 0.23 -13.06
CA PRO A 247 23.69 -0.87 -12.48
C PRO A 247 22.28 -0.44 -12.03
N CYS A 248 21.30 -1.32 -12.21
CA CYS A 248 19.91 -1.06 -11.83
C CYS A 248 19.80 -0.93 -10.31
N ARG A 249 19.13 0.14 -9.84
CA ARG A 249 18.95 0.47 -8.41
C ARG A 249 17.50 0.79 -8.12
N VAL A 250 17.02 0.47 -6.91
CA VAL A 250 15.72 0.92 -6.43
C VAL A 250 15.80 2.42 -6.15
N ILE A 251 14.95 3.20 -6.81
CA ILE A 251 14.90 4.67 -6.67
C ILE A 251 13.64 5.17 -5.97
N ALA A 252 12.54 4.40 -5.98
CA ALA A 252 11.38 4.67 -5.13
C ALA A 252 10.49 3.43 -4.99
N ILE A 253 9.76 3.36 -3.86
CA ILE A 253 8.59 2.49 -3.66
C ILE A 253 7.38 3.42 -3.71
N ILE A 254 6.42 3.12 -4.58
CA ILE A 254 5.26 3.97 -4.88
C ILE A 254 3.97 3.24 -4.58
N ASP A 255 2.84 3.95 -4.60
CA ASP A 255 1.49 3.40 -4.43
C ASP A 255 1.22 2.84 -3.02
N TRP A 256 1.26 3.75 -2.03
CA TRP A 256 1.06 3.46 -0.62
C TRP A 256 -0.41 3.50 -0.17
N GLU A 257 -1.36 3.41 -1.10
CA GLU A 257 -2.78 3.57 -0.80
C GLU A 257 -3.38 2.43 0.04
N GLN A 258 -2.78 1.24 -0.01
CA GLN A 258 -3.19 0.07 0.79
C GLN A 258 -2.43 -0.05 2.11
N SER A 259 -1.43 0.82 2.33
CA SER A 259 -0.52 0.73 3.46
C SER A 259 -1.19 0.98 4.81
N GLY A 260 -0.66 0.32 5.83
CA GLY A 260 -1.17 0.42 7.19
C GLY A 260 -0.48 -0.53 8.15
N TRP A 261 -1.13 -0.78 9.25
CA TRP A 261 -0.71 -1.71 10.29
C TRP A 261 -1.40 -3.04 10.10
N TYR A 262 -0.62 -4.10 9.86
CA TYR A 262 -1.11 -5.44 9.55
C TYR A 262 -0.33 -6.51 10.33
N PRO A 263 -0.86 -7.74 10.40
CA PRO A 263 -0.08 -8.90 10.83
C PRO A 263 1.21 -9.04 10.02
N ALA A 264 2.30 -9.42 10.66
CA ALA A 264 3.64 -9.46 10.06
C ALA A 264 3.75 -10.33 8.80
N TYR A 265 2.83 -11.25 8.59
CA TYR A 265 2.76 -12.13 7.42
C TYR A 265 2.08 -11.47 6.20
N TRP A 266 1.43 -10.31 6.36
CA TRP A 266 0.52 -9.75 5.35
C TRP A 266 1.19 -9.43 4.02
N ASP A 267 2.36 -8.77 4.04
CA ASP A 267 3.10 -8.44 2.80
C ASP A 267 3.43 -9.67 1.96
N PHE A 268 3.75 -10.82 2.59
CA PHE A 268 4.04 -12.06 1.86
C PHE A 268 2.84 -12.46 0.98
N PHE A 269 1.66 -12.57 1.57
CA PHE A 269 0.45 -12.97 0.84
C PHE A 269 0.08 -11.96 -0.24
N LYS A 270 0.21 -10.67 0.05
CA LYS A 270 -0.12 -9.62 -0.91
C LYS A 270 0.80 -9.66 -2.13
N VAL A 271 2.10 -9.84 -1.93
CA VAL A 271 3.04 -9.98 -3.06
C VAL A 271 2.76 -11.26 -3.84
N GLU A 272 2.52 -12.37 -3.16
CA GLU A 272 2.25 -13.64 -3.83
C GLU A 272 0.97 -13.60 -4.67
N MET A 273 -0.13 -13.07 -4.12
CA MET A 273 -1.43 -12.96 -4.81
C MET A 273 -1.38 -12.04 -6.04
N THR A 274 -0.57 -10.98 -6.00
CA THR A 274 -0.49 -9.99 -7.08
C THR A 274 0.57 -10.33 -8.13
N THR A 275 1.32 -11.41 -7.89
CA THR A 275 2.39 -11.87 -8.77
C THR A 275 1.89 -12.98 -9.69
N LYS A 276 2.40 -13.04 -10.92
CA LYS A 276 2.06 -14.11 -11.86
C LYS A 276 2.53 -15.46 -11.30
N PRO A 277 1.62 -16.44 -11.11
CA PRO A 277 1.98 -17.75 -10.60
C PRO A 277 3.07 -18.44 -11.44
N GLY A 278 4.07 -19.01 -10.75
CA GLY A 278 5.21 -19.70 -11.37
C GLY A 278 6.21 -18.78 -12.08
N SER A 279 6.10 -17.46 -11.91
CA SER A 279 7.12 -16.53 -12.42
C SER A 279 8.43 -16.63 -11.63
N GLU A 280 9.55 -16.32 -12.27
CA GLU A 280 10.87 -16.26 -11.64
C GLU A 280 10.83 -15.34 -10.39
N TRP A 281 10.10 -14.22 -10.44
CA TRP A 281 9.92 -13.34 -9.30
C TRP A 281 9.31 -14.09 -8.09
N GLN A 282 8.22 -14.83 -8.31
CA GLN A 282 7.54 -15.57 -7.25
C GLN A 282 8.41 -16.72 -6.70
N THR A 283 9.03 -17.51 -7.59
CA THR A 283 9.68 -18.76 -7.19
C THR A 283 11.09 -18.57 -6.67
N GLU A 284 11.83 -17.57 -7.16
CA GLU A 284 13.25 -17.40 -6.84
C GLU A 284 13.55 -16.18 -5.97
N TYR A 285 12.77 -15.10 -6.11
CA TYR A 285 13.10 -13.82 -5.46
C TYR A 285 12.20 -13.49 -4.28
N LEU A 286 10.88 -13.75 -4.33
CA LEU A 286 9.99 -13.53 -3.19
C LEU A 286 10.46 -14.22 -1.90
N PRO A 287 10.91 -15.49 -1.91
CA PRO A 287 11.42 -16.15 -0.70
C PRO A 287 12.70 -15.52 -0.13
N LYS A 288 13.44 -14.76 -0.94
CA LYS A 288 14.61 -14.00 -0.48
C LYS A 288 14.23 -12.69 0.20
N LEU A 289 13.07 -12.13 -0.15
CA LEU A 289 12.57 -10.84 0.34
C LEU A 289 11.74 -10.97 1.62
N LEU A 290 10.80 -11.88 1.63
CA LEU A 290 9.81 -12.08 2.68
C LEU A 290 9.85 -13.54 3.15
N LYS A 291 9.65 -13.71 4.46
CA LYS A 291 9.55 -15.04 5.05
C LYS A 291 8.17 -15.61 4.75
N GLU A 292 8.13 -16.79 4.18
CA GLU A 292 6.89 -17.55 4.01
C GLU A 292 6.29 -17.88 5.39
N PRO A 293 4.98 -17.64 5.58
CA PRO A 293 4.28 -18.02 6.80
C PRO A 293 4.17 -19.54 6.95
N ASP A 294 3.64 -19.96 8.11
CA ASP A 294 3.34 -21.37 8.35
C ASP A 294 2.32 -21.89 7.31
N PRO A 295 2.43 -23.15 6.85
CA PRO A 295 1.50 -23.73 5.87
C PRO A 295 0.03 -23.65 6.27
N ASP A 296 -0.30 -23.82 7.55
CA ASP A 296 -1.68 -23.69 8.04
C ASP A 296 -2.19 -22.25 7.87
N CYS A 297 -1.35 -21.27 8.20
CA CYS A 297 -1.65 -19.85 7.98
C CYS A 297 -1.85 -19.54 6.48
N CYS A 298 -1.04 -20.15 5.60
CA CYS A 298 -1.21 -20.01 4.15
C CYS A 298 -2.55 -20.58 3.68
N GLU A 299 -2.91 -21.78 4.11
CA GLU A 299 -4.17 -22.42 3.76
C GLU A 299 -5.38 -21.59 4.23
N ALA A 300 -5.35 -21.11 5.48
CA ALA A 300 -6.41 -20.28 6.04
C ALA A 300 -6.56 -18.96 5.27
N PHE A 301 -5.46 -18.25 5.04
CA PHE A 301 -5.50 -16.95 4.35
C PHE A 301 -6.08 -17.07 2.95
N TYR A 302 -5.60 -18.03 2.14
CA TYR A 302 -6.11 -18.22 0.78
C TYR A 302 -7.55 -18.70 0.75
N SER A 303 -7.95 -19.57 1.68
CA SER A 303 -9.34 -20.03 1.79
C SER A 303 -10.28 -18.85 2.08
N TYR A 304 -9.89 -17.96 2.97
CA TYR A 304 -10.68 -16.77 3.26
C TYR A 304 -10.76 -15.82 2.07
N VAL A 305 -9.62 -15.41 1.53
CA VAL A 305 -9.59 -14.41 0.45
C VAL A 305 -10.31 -14.90 -0.80
N ASN A 306 -10.15 -16.18 -1.17
CA ASN A 306 -10.86 -16.75 -2.30
C ASN A 306 -12.38 -16.85 -2.07
N SER A 307 -12.83 -16.89 -0.81
CA SER A 307 -14.26 -16.91 -0.47
C SER A 307 -14.94 -15.55 -0.55
N TYR A 308 -14.15 -14.45 -0.50
CA TYR A 308 -14.66 -13.07 -0.55
C TYR A 308 -14.91 -12.60 -2.00
N ALA A 309 -14.33 -13.28 -2.97
CA ALA A 309 -14.58 -12.98 -4.38
C ALA A 309 -16.08 -13.15 -4.71
N PRO A 310 -16.69 -12.20 -5.44
CA PRO A 310 -18.09 -12.23 -5.83
C PRO A 310 -18.40 -13.38 -6.79
#